data_62de347185e410487bb1abb5bea22f64
#
_entry.id   62de347185e410487bb1abb5bea22f64
#
_cell.length_a   1.000
_cell.length_b   1.000
_cell.length_c   1.000
_cell.angle_alpha   90.00
_cell.angle_beta   90.00
_cell.angle_gamma   90.00
#
_symmetry.space_group_name_H-M   'P 1'
#
loop_
_entity.id
_entity.type
_entity.pdbx_description
1 polymer ?
#
loop_
_entity_poly.entity_id
_entity_poly.type
_entity_poly.pdbx_seq_one_letter_code
_entity_poly.pdbx_strand_id
1 'polypeptide(L)' 'MAEKYRIVIADDEALICMDLREMLEEAGHTVVGVGSDGVEALDLVKEKKPDLVILDVKMPRLDGIQTAKMIAH' A
#
# COMPACT_ATOMS: atom_id res chain seq x y z
N MET A 1 -1.35 11.26 -21.02
CA MET A 1 -2.36 10.44 -20.35
C MET A 1 -1.73 9.71 -19.18
N ALA A 2 -2.29 9.90 -18.00
CA ALA A 2 -1.77 9.22 -16.83
C ALA A 2 -2.15 7.74 -16.85
N GLU A 3 -1.17 6.87 -16.56
CA GLU A 3 -1.45 5.45 -16.39
C GLU A 3 -2.23 5.24 -15.11
N LYS A 4 -3.10 4.23 -15.11
CA LYS A 4 -3.85 3.84 -13.92
C LYS A 4 -3.15 2.67 -13.25
N TYR A 5 -2.87 2.81 -11.97
CA TYR A 5 -2.24 1.76 -11.18
C TYR A 5 -3.21 1.18 -10.17
N ARG A 6 -3.03 -0.11 -9.91
CA ARG A 6 -3.68 -0.78 -8.79
C ARG A 6 -2.72 -0.71 -7.61
N ILE A 7 -3.16 -0.09 -6.52
CA ILE A 7 -2.28 0.30 -5.43
C ILE A 7 -2.73 -0.33 -4.12
N VAL A 8 -1.76 -0.83 -3.34
CA VAL A 8 -1.95 -1.22 -1.95
C VAL A 8 -1.28 -0.18 -1.08
N ILE A 9 -1.99 0.27 -0.05
CA ILE A 9 -1.46 1.22 0.95
C ILE A 9 -1.35 0.47 2.27
N ALA A 10 -0.23 0.65 2.97
CA ALA A 10 -0.06 0.08 4.31
C ALA A 10 0.53 1.13 5.25
N ASP A 11 -0.23 1.48 6.28
CA ASP A 11 0.13 2.48 7.27
C ASP A 11 -0.68 2.18 8.53
N ASP A 12 -0.08 2.34 9.71
CA ASP A 12 -0.78 2.12 10.97
C ASP A 12 -1.72 3.26 11.35
N GLU A 13 -1.67 4.38 10.64
CA GLU A 13 -2.57 5.51 10.84
C GLU A 13 -3.68 5.52 9.80
N ALA A 14 -4.90 5.20 10.23
CA ALA A 14 -6.05 5.11 9.34
C ALA A 14 -6.35 6.41 8.58
N LEU A 15 -6.14 7.56 9.24
CA LEU A 15 -6.38 8.87 8.62
C LEU A 15 -5.45 9.12 7.44
N ILE A 16 -4.18 8.72 7.57
CA ILE A 16 -3.21 8.85 6.48
C ILE A 16 -3.60 7.96 5.31
N CYS A 17 -4.04 6.73 5.60
CA CYS A 17 -4.53 5.82 4.56
C CYS A 17 -5.71 6.41 3.80
N MET A 18 -6.65 7.02 4.51
CA MET A 18 -7.82 7.65 3.90
C MET A 18 -7.43 8.82 3.00
N ASP A 19 -6.51 9.67 3.45
CA ASP A 19 -6.05 10.81 2.68
C ASP A 19 -5.32 10.37 1.42
N LEU A 20 -4.41 9.40 1.55
CA LEU A 20 -3.68 8.85 0.40
C LEU A 20 -4.62 8.21 -0.60
N ARG A 21 -5.57 7.42 -0.13
CA ARG A 21 -6.56 6.79 -0.99
C ARG A 21 -7.33 7.82 -1.80
N GLU A 22 -7.80 8.87 -1.13
CA GLU A 22 -8.55 9.93 -1.79
C GLU A 22 -7.72 10.61 -2.88
N MET A 23 -6.48 10.98 -2.56
CA MET A 23 -5.58 11.60 -3.52
C MET A 23 -5.29 10.70 -4.72
N LEU A 24 -5.05 9.44 -4.47
CA LEU A 24 -4.75 8.47 -5.53
C LEU A 24 -5.95 8.21 -6.43
N GLU A 25 -7.14 8.11 -5.84
CA GLU A 25 -8.36 7.93 -6.61
C GLU A 25 -8.70 9.14 -7.45
N GLU A 26 -8.46 10.35 -6.93
CA GLU A 26 -8.62 11.59 -7.70
C GLU A 26 -7.66 11.65 -8.88
N ALA A 27 -6.46 11.08 -8.74
CA ALA A 27 -5.49 11.00 -9.82
C ALA A 27 -5.82 9.91 -10.85
N GLY A 28 -6.87 9.14 -10.63
CA GLY A 28 -7.30 8.11 -11.56
C GLY A 28 -6.82 6.71 -11.24
N HIS A 29 -6.13 6.51 -10.13
CA HIS A 29 -5.65 5.18 -9.71
C HIS A 29 -6.72 4.45 -8.90
N THR A 30 -6.52 3.14 -8.72
CA THR A 30 -7.42 2.32 -7.92
C THR A 30 -6.69 1.79 -6.69
N VAL A 31 -7.21 2.06 -5.51
CA VAL A 31 -6.68 1.49 -4.28
C VAL A 31 -7.39 0.15 -4.06
N VAL A 32 -6.66 -0.94 -4.22
CA VAL A 32 -7.22 -2.29 -4.15
C VAL A 32 -7.13 -2.91 -2.76
N GLY A 33 -6.38 -2.31 -1.86
CA GLY A 33 -6.29 -2.78 -0.48
C GLY A 33 -5.59 -1.79 0.42
N VAL A 34 -5.96 -1.80 1.70
CA VAL A 34 -5.36 -0.98 2.74
C VAL A 34 -5.04 -1.89 3.92
N GLY A 35 -3.78 -1.96 4.31
CA GLY A 35 -3.33 -2.72 5.47
C GLY A 35 -2.85 -1.80 6.57
N SER A 36 -2.85 -2.30 7.81
CA SER A 36 -2.40 -1.53 8.96
C SER A 36 -0.98 -1.87 9.39
N ASP A 37 -0.39 -2.92 8.83
CA ASP A 37 1.00 -3.31 9.12
C ASP A 37 1.61 -4.06 7.93
N GLY A 38 2.88 -4.42 8.07
CA GLY A 38 3.61 -5.11 7.00
C GLY A 38 3.09 -6.50 6.67
N VAL A 39 2.54 -7.20 7.65
CA VAL A 39 1.97 -8.53 7.42
C VAL A 39 0.72 -8.44 6.57
N GLU A 40 -0.17 -7.50 6.91
CA GLU A 40 -1.37 -7.25 6.11
C GLU A 40 -1.00 -6.78 4.70
N ALA A 41 0.04 -5.94 4.57
CA ALA A 41 0.52 -5.50 3.27
C ALA A 41 0.95 -6.68 2.39
N LEU A 42 1.70 -7.62 2.96
CA LEU A 42 2.15 -8.80 2.22
C LEU A 42 0.97 -9.67 1.78
N ASP A 43 -0.01 -9.86 2.66
CA ASP A 43 -1.20 -10.62 2.32
C ASP A 43 -1.98 -9.98 1.18
N LEU A 44 -2.13 -8.66 1.22
CA LEU A 44 -2.80 -7.91 0.18
C LEU A 44 -2.06 -7.99 -1.16
N VAL A 45 -0.73 -7.92 -1.12
CA VAL A 45 0.08 -8.06 -2.33
C VAL A 45 -0.12 -9.42 -2.97
N LYS A 46 -0.12 -10.48 -2.17
CA LYS A 46 -0.34 -11.84 -2.67
C LYS A 46 -1.74 -12.03 -3.24
N GLU A 47 -2.74 -11.46 -2.59
CA GLU A 47 -4.14 -11.60 -2.98
C GLU A 47 -4.50 -10.71 -4.17
N LYS A 48 -4.11 -9.44 -4.13
CA LYS A 48 -4.56 -8.43 -5.09
C LYS A 48 -3.59 -8.20 -6.25
N LYS A 49 -2.33 -8.59 -6.11
CA LYS A 49 -1.29 -8.40 -7.12
C LYS A 49 -1.25 -6.96 -7.65
N PRO A 50 -0.97 -5.98 -6.77
CA PRO A 50 -0.97 -4.58 -7.18
C PRO A 50 0.22 -4.23 -8.06
N ASP A 51 0.12 -3.11 -8.75
CA ASP A 51 1.22 -2.54 -9.52
C ASP A 51 2.19 -1.76 -8.65
N LEU A 52 1.69 -1.20 -7.54
CA LEU A 52 2.44 -0.32 -6.66
C LEU A 52 2.00 -0.54 -5.21
N VAL A 53 2.97 -0.45 -4.30
CA VAL A 53 2.70 -0.54 -2.86
C VAL A 53 3.29 0.69 -2.18
N ILE A 54 2.50 1.37 -1.37
CA ILE A 54 2.93 2.50 -0.57
C ILE A 54 2.98 2.06 0.88
N LEU A 55 4.16 2.13 1.49
CA LEU A 55 4.42 1.60 2.83
C LEU A 55 4.93 2.69 3.77
N ASP A 56 4.47 2.64 5.04
CA ASP A 56 5.05 3.42 6.11
C ASP A 56 6.16 2.61 6.78
N VAL A 57 7.36 3.19 6.84
CA VAL A 57 8.54 2.53 7.43
C VAL A 57 8.45 2.36 8.95
N LYS A 58 7.47 2.95 9.60
CA LYS A 58 7.28 2.88 11.05
C LYS A 58 6.28 1.83 11.49
N MET A 59 5.86 0.96 10.59
CA MET A 59 4.88 -0.08 10.94
C MET A 59 5.44 -1.04 11.99
N PRO A 60 4.61 -1.41 12.99
CA PRO A 60 5.12 -2.13 14.17
C PRO A 60 5.51 -3.59 13.95
N ARG A 61 4.87 -4.31 13.05
CA ARG A 61 5.07 -5.77 12.92
C ARG A 61 6.15 -6.15 11.94
N LEU A 62 6.33 -5.36 10.89
CA LEU A 62 7.43 -5.50 9.95
C LEU A 62 7.94 -4.11 9.64
N ASP A 63 9.26 -3.99 9.52
CA ASP A 63 9.86 -2.78 9.04
C ASP A 63 9.40 -2.54 7.60
N GLY A 64 8.98 -1.32 7.27
CA GLY A 64 8.50 -1.00 5.93
C GLY A 64 9.55 -1.24 4.84
N ILE A 65 10.82 -1.02 5.17
CA ILE A 65 11.92 -1.29 4.24
C ILE A 65 12.03 -2.79 3.96
N GLN A 66 11.96 -3.62 5.01
CA GLN A 66 11.99 -5.07 4.83
C GLN A 66 10.80 -5.57 4.03
N THR A 67 9.62 -5.04 4.31
CA THR A 67 8.40 -5.40 3.58
C THR A 67 8.54 -5.03 2.10
N ALA A 68 9.06 -3.84 1.81
CA ALA A 68 9.29 -3.40 0.44
C ALA A 68 10.29 -4.29 -0.29
N LYS A 69 11.37 -4.72 0.39
CA LYS A 69 12.35 -5.64 -0.20
C LYS A 69 11.72 -6.99 -0.54
N MET A 70 10.85 -7.50 0.33
CA MET A 70 10.17 -8.77 0.09
C MET A 70 9.23 -8.68 -1.11
N ILE A 71 8.55 -7.56 -1.27
CA ILE A 71 7.63 -7.32 -2.38
C ILE A 71 8.37 -7.12 -3.70
N ALA A 72 9.53 -6.47 -3.67
CA ALA A 72 10.31 -6.16 -4.86
C ALA A 72 10.92 -7.41 -5.52
N HIS A 73 10.96 -8.51 -4.80
CA HIS A 73 11.43 -9.77 -5.35
C HIS A 73 10.30 -10.56 -5.99
#